data_5ef668b79aacd969b2bf2be4a21af65a
#
_entry.id   5ef668b79aacd969b2bf2be4a21af65a
#
_cell.length_a   1.000
_cell.length_b   1.000
_cell.length_c   1.000
_cell.angle_alpha   90.00
_cell.angle_beta   90.00
_cell.angle_gamma   90.00
#
_symmetry.space_group_name_H-M   'P 1'
#
loop_
_entity.id
_entity.type
_entity.pdbx_description
1 polymer ?
#
loop_
_entity_poly.entity_id
_entity_poly.type
_entity_poly.pdbx_seq_one_letter_code
_entity_poly.pdbx_strand_id
1 'polypeptide(L)'
;VTITSGPATSQIAWRPRLSTARILEMNLGFLGLQFSFGLQQGNMGPIYSYLGANEAQLPLLNLAGPITGLLIQPLIGALSDRTTSRLGRRTPYFLLGAILCSLGLLLMPLSSSVLMAASVLWLLDAGNNITMEPYRAYVSDRLNPDQRQIGFLSQSAFTGLAQMLAFLTPSLLVGLGMNQDWVDSHGIPYTVRAVFMAGAVLSLVTIVWSIRRVPELPLTEAERAHIAAAPRGLGAAVFEVAGAIRTMPTAMRRLGLMSLFQWSAMSGYWLYVTYSIGRTVYATRDAHSSAFHTAVLTNGEMAAFYNGIAFVTAFAMVPLVRRLGPGPLHALCLVAGGLGMLALPHVTEKAWLFVPAVGIGLAWGSIMGNPYAILANAIPAERTGVYLGIFNMMIVIPMLLFAVVMSELDLGFVRFGLGVYPHLLGNDPGRMLSCCGVLMILAALSVLWVREGGASAVMAAQPA
;
A
#
# COMPACT_ATOMS: atom_id res chain seq x y z
N VAL A 1 -4.62 -17.89 57.44
CA VAL A 1 -4.57 -18.41 56.05
C VAL A 1 -4.78 -17.24 55.12
N THR A 2 -3.68 -16.70 54.63
CA THR A 2 -3.65 -15.55 53.69
C THR A 2 -3.83 -16.09 52.28
N ILE A 3 -4.99 -15.85 51.68
CA ILE A 3 -5.24 -16.17 50.26
C ILE A 3 -4.55 -15.09 49.43
N THR A 4 -3.40 -15.44 48.85
CA THR A 4 -2.74 -14.64 47.81
C THR A 4 -3.59 -14.74 46.55
N SER A 5 -4.24 -13.64 46.17
CA SER A 5 -4.88 -13.45 44.88
C SER A 5 -3.82 -13.53 43.78
N GLY A 6 -3.81 -14.64 43.02
CA GLY A 6 -3.00 -14.77 41.82
C GLY A 6 -3.36 -13.70 40.79
N PRO A 7 -2.47 -13.40 39.84
CA PRO A 7 -2.71 -12.35 38.85
C PRO A 7 -4.01 -12.68 38.09
N ALA A 8 -4.88 -11.67 38.02
CA ALA A 8 -6.14 -11.76 37.28
C ALA A 8 -5.81 -12.12 35.83
N THR A 9 -6.03 -13.38 35.46
CA THR A 9 -6.09 -13.79 34.06
C THR A 9 -7.13 -12.89 33.39
N SER A 10 -6.69 -12.02 32.51
CA SER A 10 -7.56 -11.17 31.70
C SER A 10 -8.60 -12.09 31.04
N GLN A 11 -9.84 -12.04 31.52
CA GLN A 11 -10.94 -12.72 30.87
C GLN A 11 -11.04 -12.13 29.46
N ILE A 12 -10.47 -12.83 28.49
CA ILE A 12 -10.66 -12.50 27.06
C ILE A 12 -12.16 -12.61 26.84
N ALA A 13 -12.81 -11.45 26.67
CA ALA A 13 -14.26 -11.41 26.45
C ALA A 13 -14.59 -12.35 25.30
N TRP A 14 -15.40 -13.38 25.57
CA TRP A 14 -15.80 -14.36 24.58
C TRP A 14 -16.55 -13.67 23.44
N ARG A 15 -16.06 -13.84 22.21
CA ARG A 15 -16.66 -13.26 21.01
C ARG A 15 -17.41 -14.34 20.25
N PRO A 16 -18.66 -14.07 19.79
CA PRO A 16 -19.39 -15.05 18.99
C PRO A 16 -18.60 -15.44 17.75
N ARG A 17 -18.41 -16.74 17.53
CA ARG A 17 -17.73 -17.25 16.33
C ARG A 17 -18.51 -16.89 15.07
N LEU A 18 -17.81 -16.48 14.03
CA LEU A 18 -18.39 -16.22 12.73
C LEU A 18 -18.13 -17.40 11.79
N SER A 19 -19.08 -17.68 10.89
CA SER A 19 -18.83 -18.57 9.77
C SER A 19 -17.85 -17.91 8.78
N THR A 20 -17.15 -18.72 7.97
CA THR A 20 -16.23 -18.22 6.94
C THR A 20 -16.92 -17.23 6.00
N ALA A 21 -18.17 -17.49 5.60
CA ALA A 21 -18.95 -16.56 4.78
C ALA A 21 -19.13 -15.19 5.47
N ARG A 22 -19.41 -15.17 6.77
CA ARG A 22 -19.53 -13.93 7.54
C ARG A 22 -18.19 -13.20 7.69
N ILE A 23 -17.07 -13.93 7.80
CA ILE A 23 -15.73 -13.33 7.80
C ILE A 23 -15.41 -12.68 6.45
N LEU A 24 -15.83 -13.30 5.35
CA LEU A 24 -15.70 -12.70 4.01
C LEU A 24 -16.59 -11.45 3.87
N GLU A 25 -17.87 -11.53 4.28
CA GLU A 25 -18.78 -10.37 4.28
C GLU A 25 -18.22 -9.21 5.14
N MET A 26 -17.64 -9.52 6.30
CA MET A 26 -16.97 -8.56 7.16
C MET A 26 -15.82 -7.82 6.46
N ASN A 27 -15.08 -8.51 5.62
CA ASN A 27 -13.93 -7.96 4.93
C ASN A 27 -14.23 -7.41 3.52
N LEU A 28 -15.48 -7.51 3.05
CA LEU A 28 -15.84 -7.04 1.71
C LEU A 28 -15.61 -5.54 1.51
N GLY A 29 -15.79 -4.71 2.54
CA GLY A 29 -15.47 -3.29 2.48
C GLY A 29 -13.98 -3.00 2.24
N PHE A 30 -13.11 -3.93 2.62
CA PHE A 30 -11.68 -3.82 2.31
C PHE A 30 -11.40 -3.98 0.80
N LEU A 31 -12.23 -4.76 0.09
CA LEU A 31 -12.17 -4.85 -1.37
C LEU A 31 -12.45 -3.49 -2.02
N GLY A 32 -13.51 -2.79 -1.62
CA GLY A 32 -13.81 -1.44 -2.17
C GLY A 32 -12.72 -0.42 -1.87
N LEU A 33 -12.16 -0.45 -0.66
CA LEU A 33 -11.02 0.38 -0.27
C LEU A 33 -9.80 0.12 -1.15
N GLN A 34 -9.43 -1.15 -1.35
CA GLN A 34 -8.28 -1.54 -2.14
C GLN A 34 -8.47 -1.33 -3.65
N PHE A 35 -9.72 -1.38 -4.13
CA PHE A 35 -10.06 -1.00 -5.50
C PHE A 35 -9.76 0.48 -5.74
N SER A 36 -10.11 1.36 -4.78
CA SER A 36 -9.75 2.78 -4.82
C SER A 36 -8.24 3.00 -4.90
N PHE A 37 -7.45 2.29 -4.09
CA PHE A 37 -5.98 2.36 -4.17
C PHE A 37 -5.45 1.90 -5.53
N GLY A 38 -5.99 0.82 -6.10
CA GLY A 38 -5.60 0.35 -7.44
C GLY A 38 -5.91 1.39 -8.53
N LEU A 39 -7.07 2.07 -8.45
CA LEU A 39 -7.41 3.13 -9.38
C LEU A 39 -6.44 4.31 -9.31
N GLN A 40 -6.09 4.76 -8.12
CA GLN A 40 -5.09 5.82 -7.94
C GLN A 40 -3.75 5.41 -8.55
N GLN A 41 -3.26 4.25 -8.19
CA GLN A 41 -1.93 3.78 -8.60
C GLN A 41 -1.81 3.64 -10.12
N GLY A 42 -2.88 3.22 -10.80
CA GLY A 42 -2.89 3.04 -12.25
C GLY A 42 -3.13 4.32 -13.06
N ASN A 43 -3.88 5.28 -12.51
CA ASN A 43 -4.43 6.37 -13.29
C ASN A 43 -3.94 7.78 -12.91
N MET A 44 -3.37 7.98 -11.71
CA MET A 44 -3.01 9.35 -11.30
C MET A 44 -1.91 9.97 -12.15
N GLY A 45 -0.86 9.22 -12.48
CA GLY A 45 0.18 9.70 -13.40
C GLY A 45 -0.41 10.14 -14.75
N PRO A 46 -1.14 9.26 -15.46
CA PRO A 46 -1.86 9.64 -16.68
C PRO A 46 -2.79 10.84 -16.54
N ILE A 47 -3.63 10.90 -15.49
CA ILE A 47 -4.53 12.05 -15.26
C ILE A 47 -3.75 13.36 -15.15
N TYR A 48 -2.66 13.39 -14.38
CA TYR A 48 -1.81 14.56 -14.29
C TYR A 48 -1.23 14.98 -15.66
N SER A 49 -0.82 14.02 -16.49
CA SER A 49 -0.30 14.31 -17.82
C SER A 49 -1.38 14.81 -18.78
N TYR A 50 -2.61 14.27 -18.72
CA TYR A 50 -3.75 14.81 -19.49
C TYR A 50 -4.05 16.28 -19.13
N LEU A 51 -3.82 16.64 -17.87
CA LEU A 51 -3.99 18.01 -17.38
C LEU A 51 -2.75 18.91 -17.62
N GLY A 52 -1.72 18.39 -18.30
CA GLY A 52 -0.53 19.15 -18.70
C GLY A 52 0.63 19.13 -17.71
N ALA A 53 0.62 18.24 -16.70
CA ALA A 53 1.77 18.09 -15.81
C ALA A 53 2.96 17.46 -16.52
N ASN A 54 4.15 17.95 -16.20
CA ASN A 54 5.41 17.35 -16.66
C ASN A 54 5.72 16.07 -15.84
N GLU A 55 6.30 15.05 -16.50
CA GLU A 55 6.75 13.82 -15.85
C GLU A 55 7.67 14.06 -14.63
N ALA A 56 8.52 15.11 -14.66
CA ALA A 56 9.38 15.48 -13.54
C ALA A 56 8.62 15.95 -12.29
N GLN A 57 7.36 16.36 -12.41
CA GLN A 57 6.50 16.81 -11.30
C GLN A 57 5.76 15.65 -10.62
N LEU A 58 5.61 14.52 -11.32
CA LEU A 58 4.76 13.40 -10.86
C LEU A 58 5.08 12.90 -9.45
N PRO A 59 6.36 12.72 -9.03
CA PRO A 59 6.63 12.23 -7.69
C PRO A 59 6.15 13.18 -6.60
N LEU A 60 6.28 14.51 -6.80
CA LEU A 60 5.75 15.51 -5.84
C LEU A 60 4.24 15.60 -5.84
N LEU A 61 3.59 15.48 -7.01
CA LEU A 61 2.14 15.48 -7.12
C LEU A 61 1.50 14.25 -6.44
N ASN A 62 2.23 13.15 -6.32
CA ASN A 62 1.78 11.91 -5.65
C ASN A 62 2.18 11.79 -4.17
N LEU A 63 2.63 12.88 -3.53
CA LEU A 63 3.00 12.88 -2.10
C LEU A 63 1.81 12.67 -1.15
N ALA A 64 0.58 12.85 -1.61
CA ALA A 64 -0.62 12.72 -0.79
C ALA A 64 -0.68 11.37 -0.05
N GLY A 65 -0.49 10.24 -0.76
CA GLY A 65 -0.54 8.91 -0.17
C GLY A 65 0.47 8.71 0.98
N PRO A 66 1.77 8.88 0.74
CA PRO A 66 2.78 8.76 1.79
C PRO A 66 2.55 9.70 2.98
N ILE A 67 2.25 10.98 2.75
CA ILE A 67 2.08 11.95 3.84
C ILE A 67 0.82 11.65 4.65
N THR A 68 -0.32 11.38 4.00
CA THR A 68 -1.56 11.04 4.70
C THR A 68 -1.44 9.71 5.43
N GLY A 69 -0.75 8.73 4.85
CA GLY A 69 -0.44 7.46 5.50
C GLY A 69 0.38 7.65 6.79
N LEU A 70 1.41 8.50 6.73
CA LEU A 70 2.27 8.78 7.88
C LEU A 70 1.55 9.53 9.00
N LEU A 71 0.68 10.48 8.66
CA LEU A 71 0.06 11.39 9.63
C LEU A 71 -1.33 10.92 10.06
N ILE A 72 -2.19 10.54 9.10
CA ILE A 72 -3.60 10.23 9.35
C ILE A 72 -3.77 8.84 9.98
N GLN A 73 -3.06 7.82 9.50
CA GLN A 73 -3.25 6.45 10.01
C GLN A 73 -3.00 6.35 11.53
N PRO A 74 -1.87 6.82 12.11
CA PRO A 74 -1.65 6.75 13.55
C PRO A 74 -2.65 7.58 14.34
N LEU A 75 -2.99 8.78 13.82
CA LEU A 75 -3.95 9.68 14.46
C LEU A 75 -5.34 9.03 14.54
N ILE A 76 -5.84 8.53 13.42
CA ILE A 76 -7.15 7.88 13.35
C ILE A 76 -7.16 6.55 14.11
N GLY A 77 -6.07 5.79 14.08
CA GLY A 77 -5.90 4.61 14.90
C GLY A 77 -6.13 4.94 16.38
N ALA A 78 -5.39 5.93 16.91
CA ALA A 78 -5.52 6.37 18.30
C ALA A 78 -6.90 6.97 18.64
N LEU A 79 -7.50 7.74 17.73
CA LEU A 79 -8.84 8.31 17.91
C LEU A 79 -9.90 7.20 17.92
N SER A 80 -9.84 6.26 16.98
CA SER A 80 -10.80 5.16 16.91
C SER A 80 -10.72 4.22 18.11
N ASP A 81 -9.51 4.04 18.69
CA ASP A 81 -9.34 3.26 19.92
C ASP A 81 -10.06 3.87 21.13
N ARG A 82 -10.27 5.18 21.12
CA ARG A 82 -10.89 5.93 22.24
C ARG A 82 -12.36 6.29 21.98
N THR A 83 -12.89 5.97 20.81
CA THR A 83 -14.26 6.31 20.44
C THR A 83 -15.27 5.36 21.09
N THR A 84 -16.35 5.96 21.65
CA THR A 84 -17.45 5.26 22.30
C THR A 84 -18.79 5.68 21.71
N SER A 85 -18.91 5.68 20.37
CA SER A 85 -20.12 6.15 19.69
C SER A 85 -21.24 5.09 19.69
N ARG A 86 -22.46 5.54 19.42
CA ARG A 86 -23.63 4.64 19.26
C ARG A 86 -23.53 3.74 18.00
N LEU A 87 -22.75 4.15 17.01
CA LEU A 87 -22.51 3.37 15.78
C LEU A 87 -21.40 2.32 15.97
N GLY A 88 -20.73 2.31 17.10
CA GLY A 88 -19.55 1.51 17.33
C GLY A 88 -18.29 2.35 17.49
N ARG A 89 -17.15 1.69 17.69
CA ARG A 89 -15.85 2.32 17.89
C ARG A 89 -15.17 2.65 16.57
N ARG A 90 -15.27 1.77 15.58
CA ARG A 90 -14.60 1.85 14.27
C ARG A 90 -15.52 2.36 13.16
N THR A 91 -16.81 2.03 13.23
CA THR A 91 -17.81 2.34 12.19
C THR A 91 -17.88 3.81 11.78
N PRO A 92 -17.81 4.82 12.69
CA PRO A 92 -17.81 6.23 12.29
C PRO A 92 -16.67 6.58 11.32
N TYR A 93 -15.49 6.00 11.52
CA TYR A 93 -14.32 6.21 10.68
C TYR A 93 -14.44 5.52 9.33
N PHE A 94 -15.04 4.32 9.29
CA PHE A 94 -15.34 3.64 8.03
C PHE A 94 -16.26 4.48 7.15
N LEU A 95 -17.35 5.00 7.74
CA LEU A 95 -18.33 5.80 7.01
C LEU A 95 -17.73 7.12 6.54
N LEU A 96 -17.04 7.85 7.44
CA LEU A 96 -16.38 9.09 7.08
C LEU A 96 -15.36 8.88 5.95
N GLY A 97 -14.48 7.91 6.11
CA GLY A 97 -13.45 7.62 5.12
C GLY A 97 -14.06 7.14 3.80
N ALA A 98 -15.10 6.29 3.81
CA ALA A 98 -15.80 5.86 2.61
C ALA A 98 -16.47 7.02 1.87
N ILE A 99 -17.09 7.96 2.58
CA ILE A 99 -17.71 9.16 1.98
C ILE A 99 -16.64 10.03 1.34
N LEU A 100 -15.55 10.34 2.05
CA LEU A 100 -14.45 11.16 1.53
C LEU A 100 -13.76 10.48 0.34
N CYS A 101 -13.50 9.18 0.42
CA CYS A 101 -12.95 8.38 -0.66
C CYS A 101 -13.87 8.40 -1.90
N SER A 102 -15.16 8.11 -1.72
CA SER A 102 -16.13 8.10 -2.82
C SER A 102 -16.27 9.49 -3.44
N LEU A 103 -16.28 10.56 -2.63
CA LEU A 103 -16.29 11.94 -3.13
C LEU A 103 -15.02 12.24 -3.93
N GLY A 104 -13.85 11.86 -3.44
CA GLY A 104 -12.60 12.01 -4.16
C GLY A 104 -12.58 11.26 -5.48
N LEU A 105 -13.08 10.01 -5.51
CA LEU A 105 -13.21 9.23 -6.74
C LEU A 105 -14.18 9.86 -7.75
N LEU A 106 -15.29 10.45 -7.30
CA LEU A 106 -16.22 11.15 -8.17
C LEU A 106 -15.65 12.45 -8.75
N LEU A 107 -14.90 13.21 -7.93
CA LEU A 107 -14.34 14.49 -8.32
C LEU A 107 -13.07 14.37 -9.18
N MET A 108 -12.29 13.29 -8.99
CA MET A 108 -11.01 13.12 -9.67
C MET A 108 -11.09 13.24 -11.19
N PRO A 109 -11.94 12.49 -11.90
CA PRO A 109 -12.04 12.60 -13.36
C PRO A 109 -12.76 13.87 -13.84
N LEU A 110 -13.23 14.72 -12.95
CA LEU A 110 -13.81 16.02 -13.25
C LEU A 110 -12.80 17.18 -13.05
N SER A 111 -11.55 16.83 -12.73
CA SER A 111 -10.51 17.84 -12.49
C SER A 111 -10.19 18.60 -13.77
N SER A 112 -10.18 19.93 -13.68
CA SER A 112 -9.89 20.85 -14.79
C SER A 112 -8.46 21.38 -14.77
N SER A 113 -7.67 21.04 -13.76
CA SER A 113 -6.29 21.49 -13.61
C SER A 113 -5.48 20.50 -12.75
N VAL A 114 -4.15 20.53 -12.92
CA VAL A 114 -3.21 19.73 -12.10
C VAL A 114 -3.39 20.02 -10.61
N LEU A 115 -3.59 21.29 -10.23
CA LEU A 115 -3.79 21.68 -8.83
C LEU A 115 -5.10 21.11 -8.25
N MET A 116 -6.18 21.13 -9.03
CA MET A 116 -7.44 20.51 -8.61
C MET A 116 -7.28 19.00 -8.43
N ALA A 117 -6.68 18.30 -9.40
CA ALA A 117 -6.44 16.87 -9.30
C ALA A 117 -5.55 16.51 -8.10
N ALA A 118 -4.48 17.28 -7.85
CA ALA A 118 -3.63 17.10 -6.66
C ALA A 118 -4.43 17.31 -5.37
N SER A 119 -5.26 18.36 -5.27
CA SER A 119 -6.10 18.61 -4.09
C SER A 119 -7.11 17.48 -3.85
N VAL A 120 -7.74 16.99 -4.92
CA VAL A 120 -8.67 15.86 -4.86
C VAL A 120 -7.94 14.58 -4.45
N LEU A 121 -6.68 14.38 -4.87
CA LEU A 121 -5.88 13.24 -4.42
C LEU A 121 -5.64 13.28 -2.91
N TRP A 122 -5.35 14.45 -2.32
CA TRP A 122 -5.23 14.58 -0.87
C TRP A 122 -6.52 14.20 -0.14
N LEU A 123 -7.69 14.60 -0.67
CA LEU A 123 -8.99 14.21 -0.12
C LEU A 123 -9.22 12.70 -0.18
N LEU A 124 -8.92 12.11 -1.34
CA LEU A 124 -9.09 10.70 -1.62
C LEU A 124 -8.18 9.84 -0.73
N ASP A 125 -6.91 10.20 -0.63
CA ASP A 125 -5.94 9.51 0.21
C ASP A 125 -6.23 9.67 1.70
N ALA A 126 -6.70 10.85 2.13
CA ALA A 126 -7.17 11.04 3.50
C ALA A 126 -8.34 10.10 3.81
N GLY A 127 -9.33 10.00 2.91
CA GLY A 127 -10.46 9.08 3.07
C GLY A 127 -10.04 7.62 3.17
N ASN A 128 -9.15 7.18 2.28
CA ASN A 128 -8.59 5.84 2.31
C ASN A 128 -7.86 5.55 3.63
N ASN A 129 -7.01 6.46 4.09
CA ASN A 129 -6.22 6.27 5.31
C ASN A 129 -7.06 6.36 6.60
N ILE A 130 -8.13 7.17 6.61
CA ILE A 130 -9.12 7.20 7.70
C ILE A 130 -9.82 5.84 7.85
N THR A 131 -10.07 5.14 6.74
CA THR A 131 -10.75 3.84 6.76
C THR A 131 -9.80 2.70 7.11
N MET A 132 -8.55 2.73 6.62
CA MET A 132 -7.64 1.58 6.60
C MET A 132 -7.31 1.04 8.00
N GLU A 133 -6.81 1.88 8.90
CA GLU A 133 -6.35 1.41 10.22
C GLU A 133 -7.50 0.94 11.11
N PRO A 134 -8.62 1.67 11.24
CA PRO A 134 -9.79 1.14 11.96
C PRO A 134 -10.31 -0.17 11.36
N TYR A 135 -10.22 -0.35 10.05
CA TYR A 135 -10.67 -1.59 9.40
C TYR A 135 -9.79 -2.79 9.75
N ARG A 136 -8.47 -2.61 9.81
CA ARG A 136 -7.55 -3.65 10.30
C ARG A 136 -7.81 -4.00 11.77
N ALA A 137 -8.00 -2.99 12.60
CA ALA A 137 -8.31 -3.17 14.01
C ALA A 137 -9.67 -3.87 14.22
N TYR A 138 -10.68 -3.60 13.39
CA TYR A 138 -11.98 -4.23 13.41
C TYR A 138 -11.92 -5.78 13.30
N VAL A 139 -11.00 -6.31 12.49
CA VAL A 139 -10.77 -7.76 12.40
C VAL A 139 -10.36 -8.33 13.76
N SER A 140 -9.43 -7.67 14.44
CA SER A 140 -8.97 -8.09 15.77
C SER A 140 -10.03 -7.89 16.85
N ASP A 141 -10.85 -6.83 16.72
CA ASP A 141 -11.90 -6.49 17.68
C ASP A 141 -13.10 -7.43 17.58
N ARG A 142 -13.41 -7.96 16.39
CA ARG A 142 -14.61 -8.75 16.12
C ARG A 142 -14.39 -10.25 16.15
N LEU A 143 -13.18 -10.73 15.83
CA LEU A 143 -12.87 -12.15 15.71
C LEU A 143 -12.18 -12.71 16.95
N ASN A 144 -12.50 -13.97 17.28
CA ASN A 144 -11.74 -14.72 18.26
C ASN A 144 -10.28 -14.93 17.79
N PRO A 145 -9.32 -15.12 18.70
CA PRO A 145 -7.91 -15.31 18.35
C PRO A 145 -7.67 -16.38 17.28
N ASP A 146 -8.39 -17.50 17.35
CA ASP A 146 -8.30 -18.61 16.39
C ASP A 146 -8.88 -18.27 15.00
N GLN A 147 -9.75 -17.28 14.89
CA GLN A 147 -10.33 -16.82 13.62
C GLN A 147 -9.62 -15.60 13.00
N ARG A 148 -8.75 -14.91 13.76
CA ARG A 148 -8.05 -13.70 13.28
C ARG A 148 -7.20 -13.98 12.06
N GLN A 149 -6.53 -15.13 12.02
CA GLN A 149 -5.70 -15.52 10.88
C GLN A 149 -6.50 -15.55 9.57
N ILE A 150 -7.67 -16.19 9.57
CA ILE A 150 -8.52 -16.21 8.36
C ILE A 150 -9.09 -14.83 8.03
N GLY A 151 -9.36 -14.00 9.05
CA GLY A 151 -9.76 -12.60 8.85
C GLY A 151 -8.72 -11.78 8.10
N PHE A 152 -7.45 -11.81 8.51
CA PHE A 152 -6.37 -11.10 7.84
C PHE A 152 -6.01 -11.69 6.47
N LEU A 153 -6.07 -13.03 6.32
CA LEU A 153 -5.91 -13.67 5.01
C LEU A 153 -6.99 -13.22 4.03
N SER A 154 -8.23 -13.06 4.49
CA SER A 154 -9.33 -12.54 3.67
C SER A 154 -9.05 -11.09 3.23
N GLN A 155 -8.51 -10.23 4.09
CA GLN A 155 -8.09 -8.87 3.70
C GLN A 155 -6.99 -8.90 2.63
N SER A 156 -5.99 -9.74 2.81
CA SER A 156 -4.90 -9.89 1.83
C SER A 156 -5.41 -10.39 0.47
N ALA A 157 -6.33 -11.36 0.48
CA ALA A 157 -6.95 -11.86 -0.74
C ALA A 157 -7.79 -10.78 -1.45
N PHE A 158 -8.59 -10.02 -0.70
CA PHE A 158 -9.34 -8.89 -1.26
C PHE A 158 -8.46 -7.76 -1.76
N THR A 159 -7.30 -7.51 -1.14
CA THR A 159 -6.31 -6.55 -1.66
C THR A 159 -5.84 -6.94 -3.06
N GLY A 160 -5.36 -8.17 -3.23
CA GLY A 160 -4.87 -8.65 -4.53
C GLY A 160 -5.96 -8.65 -5.60
N LEU A 161 -7.15 -9.16 -5.26
CA LEU A 161 -8.30 -9.20 -6.16
C LEU A 161 -8.76 -7.80 -6.57
N ALA A 162 -8.90 -6.89 -5.61
CA ALA A 162 -9.39 -5.54 -5.84
C ALA A 162 -8.42 -4.73 -6.72
N GLN A 163 -7.12 -4.79 -6.44
CA GLN A 163 -6.12 -4.11 -7.25
C GLN A 163 -6.06 -4.70 -8.66
N MET A 164 -6.07 -6.03 -8.79
CA MET A 164 -6.15 -6.67 -10.11
C MET A 164 -7.36 -6.19 -10.91
N LEU A 165 -8.55 -6.18 -10.30
CA LEU A 165 -9.77 -5.70 -10.93
C LEU A 165 -9.69 -4.21 -11.28
N ALA A 166 -9.17 -3.37 -10.39
CA ALA A 166 -9.03 -1.93 -10.62
C ALA A 166 -8.15 -1.65 -11.84
N PHE A 167 -7.01 -2.33 -11.96
CA PHE A 167 -6.12 -2.19 -13.11
C PHE A 167 -6.71 -2.74 -14.41
N LEU A 168 -7.50 -3.82 -14.34
CA LEU A 168 -8.07 -4.47 -15.52
C LEU A 168 -9.35 -3.80 -16.02
N THR A 169 -10.10 -3.12 -15.16
CA THR A 169 -11.42 -2.57 -15.49
C THR A 169 -11.40 -1.62 -16.71
N PRO A 170 -10.43 -0.70 -16.89
CA PRO A 170 -10.37 0.14 -18.10
C PRO A 170 -10.31 -0.69 -19.38
N SER A 171 -9.43 -1.71 -19.43
CA SER A 171 -9.31 -2.61 -20.60
C SER A 171 -10.58 -3.44 -20.83
N LEU A 172 -11.27 -3.87 -19.77
CA LEU A 172 -12.55 -4.56 -19.87
C LEU A 172 -13.62 -3.66 -20.46
N LEU A 173 -13.71 -2.38 -20.07
CA LEU A 173 -14.66 -1.44 -20.65
C LEU A 173 -14.41 -1.20 -22.14
N VAL A 174 -13.14 -1.10 -22.54
CA VAL A 174 -12.77 -1.02 -23.97
C VAL A 174 -13.15 -2.31 -24.72
N GLY A 175 -12.90 -3.48 -24.13
CA GLY A 175 -13.30 -4.77 -24.67
C GLY A 175 -14.82 -4.94 -24.80
N LEU A 176 -15.60 -4.25 -23.98
CA LEU A 176 -17.07 -4.18 -24.06
C LEU A 176 -17.58 -3.12 -25.05
N GLY A 177 -16.69 -2.44 -25.80
CA GLY A 177 -17.03 -1.52 -26.88
C GLY A 177 -16.92 -0.03 -26.51
N MET A 178 -16.41 0.34 -25.32
CA MET A 178 -16.14 1.74 -25.01
C MET A 178 -14.91 2.20 -25.79
N ASN A 179 -15.02 3.32 -26.49
CA ASN A 179 -13.87 3.88 -27.21
C ASN A 179 -12.88 4.51 -26.24
N GLN A 180 -11.62 4.07 -26.26
CA GLN A 180 -10.54 4.57 -25.41
C GLN A 180 -10.16 6.03 -25.71
N ASP A 181 -10.44 6.51 -26.93
CA ASP A 181 -10.09 7.85 -27.41
C ASP A 181 -11.22 8.86 -27.18
N TRP A 182 -12.34 8.45 -26.60
CA TRP A 182 -13.35 9.37 -26.12
C TRP A 182 -12.82 10.08 -24.87
N VAL A 183 -12.53 11.37 -25.04
CA VAL A 183 -12.02 12.25 -23.99
C VAL A 183 -12.99 13.41 -23.73
N ASP A 184 -12.92 13.95 -22.53
CA ASP A 184 -13.64 15.19 -22.18
C ASP A 184 -12.89 16.44 -22.68
N SER A 185 -13.40 17.63 -22.33
CA SER A 185 -12.80 18.91 -22.69
C SER A 185 -11.39 19.15 -22.12
N HIS A 186 -10.96 18.36 -21.15
CA HIS A 186 -9.64 18.41 -20.51
C HIS A 186 -8.71 17.26 -20.93
N GLY A 187 -9.15 16.43 -21.89
CA GLY A 187 -8.37 15.29 -22.40
C GLY A 187 -8.44 14.04 -21.53
N ILE A 188 -9.27 14.00 -20.49
CA ILE A 188 -9.42 12.82 -19.62
C ILE A 188 -10.34 11.79 -20.30
N PRO A 189 -9.91 10.54 -20.53
CA PRO A 189 -10.72 9.51 -21.15
C PRO A 189 -12.00 9.19 -20.36
N TYR A 190 -13.13 9.00 -21.06
CA TYR A 190 -14.37 8.58 -20.42
C TYR A 190 -14.29 7.20 -19.78
N THR A 191 -13.38 6.33 -20.23
CA THR A 191 -13.07 5.04 -19.57
C THR A 191 -12.58 5.27 -18.14
N VAL A 192 -11.68 6.23 -17.91
CA VAL A 192 -11.20 6.62 -16.57
C VAL A 192 -12.36 7.13 -15.73
N ARG A 193 -13.20 8.02 -16.30
CA ARG A 193 -14.39 8.54 -15.60
C ARG A 193 -15.33 7.44 -15.14
N ALA A 194 -15.64 6.48 -16.04
CA ALA A 194 -16.53 5.36 -15.74
C ALA A 194 -15.97 4.46 -14.61
N VAL A 195 -14.67 4.16 -14.66
CA VAL A 195 -14.03 3.29 -13.66
C VAL A 195 -13.96 3.98 -12.28
N PHE A 196 -13.67 5.28 -12.24
CA PHE A 196 -13.66 6.04 -10.98
C PHE A 196 -15.07 6.17 -10.38
N MET A 197 -16.09 6.40 -11.19
CA MET A 197 -17.49 6.40 -10.73
C MET A 197 -17.91 5.03 -10.21
N ALA A 198 -17.57 3.95 -10.90
CA ALA A 198 -17.81 2.59 -10.43
C ALA A 198 -17.07 2.31 -9.11
N GLY A 199 -15.82 2.77 -8.99
CA GLY A 199 -15.02 2.67 -7.77
C GLY A 199 -15.64 3.40 -6.58
N ALA A 200 -16.19 4.59 -6.81
CA ALA A 200 -16.88 5.37 -5.79
C ALA A 200 -18.10 4.63 -5.23
N VAL A 201 -18.92 4.06 -6.11
CA VAL A 201 -20.08 3.25 -5.72
C VAL A 201 -19.63 1.97 -5.00
N LEU A 202 -18.65 1.26 -5.57
CA LEU A 202 -18.13 0.01 -5.00
C LEU A 202 -17.57 0.23 -3.60
N SER A 203 -16.75 1.27 -3.39
CA SER A 203 -16.17 1.58 -2.08
C SER A 203 -17.25 1.84 -1.03
N LEU A 204 -18.23 2.68 -1.34
CA LEU A 204 -19.30 3.00 -0.39
C LEU A 204 -20.21 1.80 -0.11
N VAL A 205 -20.65 1.10 -1.16
CA VAL A 205 -21.58 -0.04 -1.04
C VAL A 205 -20.95 -1.19 -0.26
N THR A 206 -19.69 -1.52 -0.54
CA THR A 206 -19.02 -2.65 0.13
C THR A 206 -18.74 -2.35 1.60
N ILE A 207 -18.37 -1.12 1.95
CA ILE A 207 -18.18 -0.73 3.36
C ILE A 207 -19.51 -0.74 4.12
N VAL A 208 -20.57 -0.15 3.54
CA VAL A 208 -21.91 -0.16 4.15
C VAL A 208 -22.43 -1.59 4.30
N TRP A 209 -22.20 -2.45 3.30
CA TRP A 209 -22.56 -3.88 3.38
C TRP A 209 -21.84 -4.55 4.55
N SER A 210 -20.53 -4.42 4.67
CA SER A 210 -19.74 -5.02 5.75
C SER A 210 -20.24 -4.61 7.13
N ILE A 211 -20.48 -3.31 7.34
CA ILE A 211 -20.98 -2.76 8.61
C ILE A 211 -22.38 -3.33 8.95
N ARG A 212 -23.29 -3.43 7.96
CA ARG A 212 -24.64 -3.94 8.19
C ARG A 212 -24.68 -5.44 8.43
N ARG A 213 -23.84 -6.21 7.74
CA ARG A 213 -23.83 -7.68 7.82
C ARG A 213 -23.11 -8.19 9.05
N VAL A 214 -22.07 -7.51 9.49
CA VAL A 214 -21.28 -7.87 10.67
C VAL A 214 -21.03 -6.59 11.49
N PRO A 215 -22.00 -6.17 12.33
CA PRO A 215 -21.82 -5.00 13.17
C PRO A 215 -20.75 -5.23 14.24
N GLU A 216 -20.17 -4.13 14.72
CA GLU A 216 -19.26 -4.15 15.86
C GLU A 216 -19.98 -4.67 17.12
N LEU A 217 -19.19 -5.31 18.00
CA LEU A 217 -19.67 -5.69 19.31
C LEU A 217 -19.69 -4.47 20.24
N PRO A 218 -20.71 -4.33 21.11
CA PRO A 218 -20.72 -3.29 22.12
C PRO A 218 -19.53 -3.45 23.06
N LEU A 219 -18.92 -2.33 23.45
CA LEU A 219 -17.82 -2.32 24.42
C LEU A 219 -18.31 -2.84 25.78
N THR A 220 -17.53 -3.74 26.38
CA THR A 220 -17.72 -4.17 27.77
C THR A 220 -17.43 -3.03 28.74
N GLU A 221 -17.90 -3.12 29.98
CA GLU A 221 -17.59 -2.14 31.02
C GLU A 221 -16.09 -2.07 31.32
N ALA A 222 -15.39 -3.21 31.31
CA ALA A 222 -13.96 -3.28 31.49
C ALA A 222 -13.19 -2.57 30.35
N GLU A 223 -13.61 -2.75 29.08
CA GLU A 223 -13.03 -2.05 27.94
C GLU A 223 -13.29 -0.53 28.01
N ARG A 224 -14.48 -0.11 28.43
CA ARG A 224 -14.81 1.31 28.66
C ARG A 224 -13.94 1.93 29.77
N ALA A 225 -13.76 1.23 30.89
CA ALA A 225 -12.91 1.66 31.99
C ALA A 225 -11.45 1.76 31.56
N HIS A 226 -10.97 0.80 30.78
CA HIS A 226 -9.61 0.82 30.21
C HIS A 226 -9.40 2.02 29.27
N ILE A 227 -10.35 2.29 28.38
CA ILE A 227 -10.32 3.46 27.47
C ILE A 227 -10.32 4.77 28.27
N ALA A 228 -11.10 4.85 29.37
CA ALA A 228 -11.15 6.03 30.23
C ALA A 228 -9.85 6.27 30.99
N ALA A 229 -9.13 5.20 31.38
CA ALA A 229 -7.87 5.25 32.13
C ALA A 229 -6.64 5.44 31.24
N ALA A 230 -6.75 5.29 29.91
CA ALA A 230 -5.61 5.39 28.99
C ALA A 230 -4.95 6.79 29.04
N PRO A 231 -3.60 6.88 29.07
CA PRO A 231 -2.88 8.16 29.08
C PRO A 231 -3.27 9.05 27.90
N ARG A 232 -3.57 10.31 28.18
CA ARG A 232 -3.96 11.30 27.18
C ARG A 232 -2.74 12.14 26.79
N GLY A 233 -2.18 11.95 25.60
CA GLY A 233 -1.15 12.86 25.08
C GLY A 233 -0.35 12.31 23.91
N LEU A 234 -0.28 13.07 22.82
CA LEU A 234 0.58 12.79 21.67
C LEU A 234 2.07 12.87 22.03
N GLY A 235 2.44 13.69 23.02
CA GLY A 235 3.83 13.86 23.47
C GLY A 235 4.47 12.57 24.00
N ALA A 236 3.74 11.79 24.80
CA ALA A 236 4.24 10.53 25.33
C ALA A 236 4.55 9.52 24.21
N ALA A 237 3.68 9.42 23.19
CA ALA A 237 3.89 8.55 22.04
C ALA A 237 5.13 8.98 21.23
N VAL A 238 5.35 10.27 21.02
CA VAL A 238 6.54 10.78 20.31
C VAL A 238 7.83 10.43 21.07
N PHE A 239 7.86 10.61 22.40
CA PHE A 239 9.01 10.23 23.22
C PHE A 239 9.27 8.72 23.22
N GLU A 240 8.23 7.91 23.23
CA GLU A 240 8.32 6.45 23.15
C GLU A 240 8.92 6.00 21.80
N VAL A 241 8.44 6.55 20.68
CA VAL A 241 8.96 6.28 19.33
C VAL A 241 10.42 6.74 19.22
N ALA A 242 10.76 7.94 19.71
CA ALA A 242 12.13 8.44 19.70
C ALA A 242 13.08 7.55 20.52
N GLY A 243 12.63 7.08 21.68
CA GLY A 243 13.35 6.11 22.52
C GLY A 243 13.55 4.76 21.81
N ALA A 244 12.51 4.25 21.16
CA ALA A 244 12.55 3.01 20.39
C ALA A 244 13.50 3.10 19.18
N ILE A 245 13.55 4.26 18.49
CA ILE A 245 14.51 4.50 17.41
C ILE A 245 15.96 4.42 17.92
N ARG A 246 16.25 5.03 19.08
CA ARG A 246 17.59 5.00 19.68
C ARG A 246 18.03 3.59 20.07
N THR A 247 17.11 2.78 20.58
CA THR A 247 17.36 1.39 21.04
C THR A 247 17.04 0.35 19.97
N MET A 248 16.87 0.76 18.72
CA MET A 248 16.47 -0.09 17.60
C MET A 248 17.46 -1.24 17.39
N PRO A 249 16.99 -2.51 17.31
CA PRO A 249 17.81 -3.68 17.01
C PRO A 249 18.57 -3.53 15.67
N THR A 250 19.80 -4.06 15.64
CA THR A 250 20.64 -3.99 14.42
C THR A 250 19.96 -4.61 13.19
N ALA A 251 19.23 -5.71 13.37
CA ALA A 251 18.46 -6.34 12.30
C ALA A 251 17.43 -5.36 11.71
N MET A 252 16.72 -4.61 12.54
CA MET A 252 15.73 -3.63 12.09
C MET A 252 16.38 -2.43 11.37
N ARG A 253 17.57 -1.97 11.82
CA ARG A 253 18.32 -0.90 11.10
C ARG A 253 18.70 -1.36 9.69
N ARG A 254 19.10 -2.61 9.53
CA ARG A 254 19.42 -3.20 8.23
C ARG A 254 18.19 -3.38 7.34
N LEU A 255 17.03 -3.73 7.94
CA LEU A 255 15.75 -3.70 7.25
C LEU A 255 15.38 -2.29 6.77
N GLY A 256 15.71 -1.25 7.54
CA GLY A 256 15.54 0.14 7.13
C GLY A 256 16.32 0.50 5.86
N LEU A 257 17.57 0.02 5.75
CA LEU A 257 18.38 0.20 4.53
C LEU A 257 17.79 -0.54 3.32
N MET A 258 17.35 -1.79 3.51
CA MET A 258 16.63 -2.54 2.48
C MET A 258 15.36 -1.79 2.04
N SER A 259 14.57 -1.32 2.99
CA SER A 259 13.34 -0.57 2.73
C SER A 259 13.61 0.72 1.97
N LEU A 260 14.71 1.43 2.26
CA LEU A 260 15.12 2.63 1.53
C LEU A 260 15.24 2.36 0.03
N PHE A 261 15.98 1.33 -0.35
CA PHE A 261 16.15 0.98 -1.75
C PHE A 261 14.88 0.40 -2.37
N GLN A 262 14.22 -0.52 -1.68
CA GLN A 262 13.03 -1.23 -2.17
C GLN A 262 11.86 -0.28 -2.48
N TRP A 263 11.51 0.60 -1.52
CA TRP A 263 10.36 1.49 -1.68
C TRP A 263 10.66 2.67 -2.61
N SER A 264 11.92 3.12 -2.69
CA SER A 264 12.34 4.06 -3.74
C SER A 264 12.21 3.42 -5.14
N ALA A 265 12.62 2.16 -5.30
CA ALA A 265 12.47 1.45 -6.56
C ALA A 265 11.00 1.28 -6.96
N MET A 266 10.14 0.86 -6.02
CA MET A 266 8.71 0.68 -6.31
C MET A 266 8.02 1.99 -6.64
N SER A 267 8.35 3.09 -5.94
CA SER A 267 7.80 4.42 -6.24
C SER A 267 8.14 4.87 -7.66
N GLY A 268 9.39 4.73 -8.06
CA GLY A 268 9.80 5.06 -9.42
C GLY A 268 9.16 4.16 -10.47
N TYR A 269 9.08 2.86 -10.21
CA TYR A 269 8.42 1.92 -11.11
C TYR A 269 6.96 2.33 -11.37
N TRP A 270 6.16 2.52 -10.33
CA TRP A 270 4.74 2.85 -10.49
C TRP A 270 4.50 4.17 -11.21
N LEU A 271 5.34 5.17 -10.97
CA LEU A 271 5.18 6.49 -11.56
C LEU A 271 5.61 6.54 -13.04
N TYR A 272 6.62 5.76 -13.44
CA TYR A 272 7.24 5.93 -14.75
C TYR A 272 7.02 4.77 -15.72
N VAL A 273 6.46 3.65 -15.28
CA VAL A 273 6.26 2.45 -16.13
C VAL A 273 5.37 2.72 -17.34
N THR A 274 4.27 3.45 -17.17
CA THR A 274 3.35 3.80 -18.27
C THR A 274 4.07 4.63 -19.35
N TYR A 275 4.88 5.59 -18.94
CA TYR A 275 5.64 6.44 -19.86
C TYR A 275 6.74 5.66 -20.58
N SER A 276 7.38 4.72 -19.89
CA SER A 276 8.35 3.82 -20.53
C SER A 276 7.67 2.97 -21.60
N ILE A 277 6.54 2.33 -21.31
CA ILE A 277 5.76 1.55 -22.26
C ILE A 277 5.33 2.45 -23.44
N GLY A 278 4.85 3.66 -23.18
CA GLY A 278 4.49 4.63 -24.22
C GLY A 278 5.63 4.89 -25.20
N ARG A 279 6.85 5.05 -24.69
CA ARG A 279 8.01 5.34 -25.53
C ARG A 279 8.58 4.12 -26.25
N THR A 280 8.63 2.97 -25.60
CA THR A 280 9.31 1.77 -26.14
C THR A 280 8.40 0.93 -27.03
N VAL A 281 7.13 0.75 -26.64
CA VAL A 281 6.19 -0.12 -27.36
C VAL A 281 5.33 0.68 -28.34
N TYR A 282 4.92 1.88 -27.97
CA TYR A 282 3.98 2.69 -28.76
C TYR A 282 4.59 3.92 -29.41
N ALA A 283 5.91 4.13 -29.25
CA ALA A 283 6.69 5.21 -29.84
C ALA A 283 6.08 6.63 -29.63
N THR A 284 5.45 6.87 -28.48
CA THR A 284 4.79 8.14 -28.19
C THR A 284 5.36 8.82 -26.94
N ARG A 285 5.33 10.17 -26.95
CA ARG A 285 5.59 11.04 -25.78
C ARG A 285 4.39 11.94 -25.50
N ASP A 286 3.40 11.93 -26.41
CA ASP A 286 2.21 12.77 -26.29
C ASP A 286 1.15 12.06 -25.47
N ALA A 287 0.85 12.60 -24.29
CA ALA A 287 -0.15 12.08 -23.36
C ALA A 287 -1.59 12.09 -23.96
N HIS A 288 -1.87 12.96 -24.95
CA HIS A 288 -3.18 13.05 -25.58
C HIS A 288 -3.33 12.15 -26.80
N SER A 289 -2.28 11.39 -27.17
CA SER A 289 -2.33 10.49 -28.30
C SER A 289 -3.07 9.18 -27.98
N SER A 290 -3.78 8.60 -28.98
CA SER A 290 -4.37 7.26 -28.87
C SER A 290 -3.34 6.18 -28.51
N ALA A 291 -2.11 6.34 -28.96
CA ALA A 291 -0.99 5.47 -28.59
C ALA A 291 -0.68 5.50 -27.07
N PHE A 292 -0.77 6.68 -26.45
CA PHE A 292 -0.59 6.79 -25.00
C PHE A 292 -1.77 6.21 -24.23
N HIS A 293 -3.02 6.42 -24.69
CA HIS A 293 -4.18 5.75 -24.10
C HIS A 293 -4.02 4.23 -24.13
N THR A 294 -3.51 3.68 -25.24
CA THR A 294 -3.21 2.24 -25.35
C THR A 294 -2.07 1.83 -24.40
N ALA A 295 -1.05 2.66 -24.20
CA ALA A 295 0.01 2.39 -23.23
C ALA A 295 -0.52 2.33 -21.77
N VAL A 296 -1.45 3.22 -21.40
CA VAL A 296 -2.12 3.20 -20.09
C VAL A 296 -2.89 1.90 -19.89
N LEU A 297 -3.68 1.47 -20.88
CA LEU A 297 -4.40 0.20 -20.82
C LEU A 297 -3.45 -1.00 -20.70
N THR A 298 -2.37 -1.01 -21.50
CA THR A 298 -1.34 -2.06 -21.46
C THR A 298 -0.64 -2.13 -20.11
N ASN A 299 -0.31 -0.98 -19.51
CA ASN A 299 0.21 -0.95 -18.14
C ASN A 299 -0.81 -1.52 -17.14
N GLY A 300 -2.09 -1.21 -17.30
CA GLY A 300 -3.16 -1.79 -16.48
C GLY A 300 -3.21 -3.30 -16.57
N GLU A 301 -3.17 -3.87 -17.80
CA GLU A 301 -3.13 -5.31 -18.01
C GLU A 301 -1.90 -5.97 -17.37
N MET A 302 -0.73 -5.37 -17.56
CA MET A 302 0.53 -5.83 -16.95
C MET A 302 0.48 -5.74 -15.43
N ALA A 303 -0.09 -4.66 -14.88
CA ALA A 303 -0.25 -4.49 -13.45
C ALA A 303 -1.23 -5.51 -12.85
N ALA A 304 -2.33 -5.80 -13.52
CA ALA A 304 -3.24 -6.88 -13.13
C ALA A 304 -2.53 -8.23 -13.12
N PHE A 305 -1.71 -8.51 -14.14
CA PHE A 305 -0.95 -9.75 -14.24
C PHE A 305 0.06 -9.92 -13.12
N TYR A 306 0.90 -8.93 -12.83
CA TYR A 306 1.89 -9.06 -11.75
C TYR A 306 1.22 -9.12 -10.37
N ASN A 307 0.08 -8.46 -10.15
CA ASN A 307 -0.70 -8.61 -8.91
C ASN A 307 -1.29 -10.01 -8.78
N GLY A 308 -1.74 -10.62 -9.88
CA GLY A 308 -2.16 -12.02 -9.92
C GLY A 308 -1.02 -12.96 -9.54
N ILE A 309 0.19 -12.73 -10.06
CA ILE A 309 1.40 -13.49 -9.69
C ILE A 309 1.70 -13.29 -8.21
N ALA A 310 1.66 -12.05 -7.70
CA ALA A 310 1.91 -11.77 -6.29
C ALA A 310 0.92 -12.52 -5.38
N PHE A 311 -0.36 -12.57 -5.76
CA PHE A 311 -1.38 -13.32 -5.05
C PHE A 311 -1.05 -14.83 -4.97
N VAL A 312 -0.76 -15.46 -6.10
CA VAL A 312 -0.40 -16.90 -6.15
C VAL A 312 0.89 -17.17 -5.38
N THR A 313 1.87 -16.31 -5.56
CA THR A 313 3.20 -16.43 -4.95
C THR A 313 3.16 -16.30 -3.43
N ALA A 314 2.27 -15.49 -2.88
CA ALA A 314 2.10 -15.36 -1.44
C ALA A 314 1.81 -16.71 -0.77
N PHE A 315 0.99 -17.57 -1.39
CA PHE A 315 0.75 -18.93 -0.90
C PHE A 315 1.92 -19.89 -1.18
N ALA A 316 2.50 -19.79 -2.37
CA ALA A 316 3.63 -20.63 -2.76
C ALA A 316 4.90 -20.38 -1.92
N MET A 317 5.07 -19.17 -1.41
CA MET A 317 6.22 -18.80 -0.56
C MET A 317 6.19 -19.45 0.83
N VAL A 318 5.02 -19.83 1.36
CA VAL A 318 4.92 -20.40 2.71
C VAL A 318 5.84 -21.62 2.90
N PRO A 319 5.81 -22.67 2.04
CA PRO A 319 6.75 -23.80 2.17
C PRO A 319 8.21 -23.41 1.85
N LEU A 320 8.43 -22.42 0.95
CA LEU A 320 9.78 -21.97 0.61
C LEU A 320 10.44 -21.21 1.77
N VAL A 321 9.71 -20.37 2.49
CA VAL A 321 10.21 -19.68 3.69
C VAL A 321 10.70 -20.68 4.73
N ARG A 322 10.00 -21.81 4.90
CA ARG A 322 10.43 -22.86 5.83
C ARG A 322 11.75 -23.53 5.44
N ARG A 323 12.10 -23.56 4.15
CA ARG A 323 13.31 -24.19 3.62
C ARG A 323 14.49 -23.23 3.50
N LEU A 324 14.25 -22.03 3.01
CA LEU A 324 15.28 -21.05 2.66
C LEU A 324 15.46 -19.96 3.73
N GLY A 325 14.46 -19.79 4.60
CA GLY A 325 14.34 -18.62 5.46
C GLY A 325 13.73 -17.42 4.74
N PRO A 326 13.14 -16.44 5.47
CA PRO A 326 12.47 -15.29 4.87
C PRO A 326 13.45 -14.32 4.20
N GLY A 327 14.65 -14.12 4.75
CA GLY A 327 15.66 -13.19 4.20
C GLY A 327 16.18 -13.61 2.82
N PRO A 328 16.77 -14.80 2.65
CA PRO A 328 17.26 -15.28 1.35
C PRO A 328 16.16 -15.38 0.28
N LEU A 329 14.96 -15.85 0.67
CA LEU A 329 13.82 -15.91 -0.25
C LEU A 329 13.41 -14.50 -0.71
N HIS A 330 13.37 -13.55 0.21
CA HIS A 330 13.07 -12.14 -0.12
C HIS A 330 14.12 -11.57 -1.09
N ALA A 331 15.41 -11.78 -0.80
CA ALA A 331 16.49 -11.36 -1.70
C ALA A 331 16.35 -11.92 -3.11
N LEU A 332 16.04 -13.22 -3.24
CA LEU A 332 15.83 -13.85 -4.55
C LEU A 332 14.68 -13.20 -5.32
N CYS A 333 13.55 -12.94 -4.65
CA CYS A 333 12.40 -12.28 -5.24
C CYS A 333 12.72 -10.83 -5.66
N LEU A 334 13.47 -10.08 -4.83
CA LEU A 334 13.89 -8.72 -5.16
C LEU A 334 14.87 -8.69 -6.35
N VAL A 335 15.78 -9.66 -6.47
CA VAL A 335 16.64 -9.80 -7.67
C VAL A 335 15.78 -10.04 -8.90
N ALA A 336 14.81 -10.96 -8.84
CA ALA A 336 13.90 -11.21 -9.97
C ALA A 336 13.12 -9.95 -10.38
N GLY A 337 12.62 -9.17 -9.40
CA GLY A 337 11.94 -7.89 -9.66
C GLY A 337 12.87 -6.84 -10.25
N GLY A 338 14.09 -6.73 -9.72
CA GLY A 338 15.12 -5.82 -10.23
C GLY A 338 15.53 -6.12 -11.67
N LEU A 339 15.73 -7.40 -11.99
CA LEU A 339 15.98 -7.84 -13.37
C LEU A 339 14.79 -7.55 -14.28
N GLY A 340 13.56 -7.76 -13.80
CA GLY A 340 12.35 -7.38 -14.52
C GLY A 340 12.31 -5.88 -14.83
N MET A 341 12.59 -5.01 -13.85
CA MET A 341 12.62 -3.57 -14.06
C MET A 341 13.75 -3.12 -15.00
N LEU A 342 14.90 -3.80 -14.98
CA LEU A 342 16.01 -3.55 -15.92
C LEU A 342 15.65 -3.98 -17.34
N ALA A 343 14.94 -5.10 -17.51
CA ALA A 343 14.57 -5.61 -18.83
C ALA A 343 13.45 -4.80 -19.50
N LEU A 344 12.51 -4.26 -18.71
CA LEU A 344 11.29 -3.62 -19.21
C LEU A 344 11.53 -2.49 -20.22
N PRO A 345 12.49 -1.57 -20.05
CA PRO A 345 12.79 -0.52 -21.03
C PRO A 345 13.31 -1.01 -22.39
N HIS A 346 13.68 -2.27 -22.50
CA HIS A 346 14.21 -2.87 -23.72
C HIS A 346 13.16 -3.67 -24.49
N VAL A 347 11.94 -3.78 -23.93
CA VAL A 347 10.83 -4.48 -24.58
C VAL A 347 10.12 -3.54 -25.53
N THR A 348 10.00 -3.96 -26.81
CA THR A 348 9.36 -3.19 -27.88
C THR A 348 8.00 -3.75 -28.33
N GLU A 349 7.65 -4.94 -27.87
CA GLU A 349 6.38 -5.60 -28.21
C GLU A 349 5.54 -5.88 -26.98
N LYS A 350 4.23 -5.60 -27.05
CA LYS A 350 3.28 -5.76 -25.93
C LYS A 350 3.35 -7.14 -25.28
N ALA A 351 3.41 -8.22 -26.09
CA ALA A 351 3.37 -9.59 -25.58
C ALA A 351 4.55 -9.90 -24.64
N TRP A 352 5.73 -9.36 -24.92
CA TRP A 352 6.94 -9.60 -24.13
C TRP A 352 6.99 -8.81 -22.82
N LEU A 353 6.13 -7.81 -22.61
CA LEU A 353 6.06 -7.05 -21.34
C LEU A 353 5.70 -7.95 -20.13
N PHE A 354 4.97 -9.03 -20.38
CA PHE A 354 4.54 -9.95 -19.32
C PHE A 354 5.68 -10.80 -18.77
N VAL A 355 6.78 -10.97 -19.51
CA VAL A 355 7.96 -11.72 -19.05
C VAL A 355 8.66 -11.01 -17.87
N PRO A 356 9.10 -9.73 -17.99
CA PRO A 356 9.65 -9.00 -16.85
C PRO A 356 8.62 -8.79 -15.73
N ALA A 357 7.32 -8.71 -16.05
CA ALA A 357 6.26 -8.58 -15.06
C ALA A 357 6.16 -9.79 -14.10
N VAL A 358 6.59 -10.99 -14.51
CA VAL A 358 6.72 -12.15 -13.61
C VAL A 358 7.66 -11.84 -12.45
N GLY A 359 8.86 -11.34 -12.75
CA GLY A 359 9.85 -10.98 -11.72
C GLY A 359 9.33 -9.89 -10.77
N ILE A 360 8.64 -8.88 -11.33
CA ILE A 360 8.03 -7.79 -10.55
C ILE A 360 6.93 -8.34 -9.63
N GLY A 361 6.10 -9.28 -10.11
CA GLY A 361 5.06 -9.93 -9.31
C GLY A 361 5.63 -10.77 -8.17
N LEU A 362 6.73 -11.51 -8.40
CA LEU A 362 7.45 -12.25 -7.37
C LEU A 362 7.99 -11.29 -6.28
N ALA A 363 8.60 -10.18 -6.69
CA ALA A 363 9.08 -9.17 -5.76
C ALA A 363 7.93 -8.58 -4.96
N TRP A 364 6.83 -8.18 -5.62
CA TRP A 364 5.67 -7.57 -4.96
C TRP A 364 5.02 -8.51 -3.94
N GLY A 365 4.80 -9.79 -4.28
CA GLY A 365 4.30 -10.79 -3.35
C GLY A 365 5.20 -10.98 -2.13
N SER A 366 6.52 -10.95 -2.34
CA SER A 366 7.51 -11.04 -1.27
C SER A 366 7.55 -9.78 -0.38
N ILE A 367 7.44 -8.59 -0.97
CA ILE A 367 7.42 -7.30 -0.27
C ILE A 367 6.26 -7.21 0.72
N MET A 368 5.12 -7.79 0.37
CA MET A 368 3.93 -7.77 1.22
C MET A 368 4.01 -8.71 2.43
N GLY A 369 4.94 -9.65 2.48
CA GLY A 369 4.98 -10.67 3.55
C GLY A 369 6.33 -10.81 4.26
N ASN A 370 7.39 -11.07 3.51
CA ASN A 370 8.68 -11.46 4.08
C ASN A 370 9.33 -10.42 5.00
N PRO A 371 9.33 -9.11 4.73
CA PRO A 371 9.88 -8.11 5.64
C PRO A 371 9.21 -8.10 7.01
N TYR A 372 7.90 -8.33 7.07
CA TYR A 372 7.16 -8.42 8.33
C TYR A 372 7.53 -9.68 9.11
N ALA A 373 7.78 -10.80 8.43
CA ALA A 373 8.24 -12.03 9.06
C ALA A 373 9.67 -11.85 9.65
N ILE A 374 10.58 -11.22 8.90
CA ILE A 374 11.92 -10.89 9.37
C ILE A 374 11.87 -9.95 10.59
N LEU A 375 11.00 -8.92 10.51
CA LEU A 375 10.80 -7.96 11.59
C LEU A 375 10.29 -8.65 12.86
N ALA A 376 9.25 -9.48 12.74
CA ALA A 376 8.65 -10.19 13.88
C ALA A 376 9.67 -11.06 14.64
N ASN A 377 10.65 -11.65 13.93
CA ASN A 377 11.73 -12.42 14.53
C ASN A 377 12.85 -11.57 15.17
N ALA A 378 12.87 -10.26 14.87
CA ALA A 378 13.95 -9.36 15.28
C ALA A 378 13.60 -8.41 16.42
N ILE A 379 12.32 -8.29 16.77
CA ILE A 379 11.82 -7.33 17.77
C ILE A 379 11.27 -8.00 19.04
N PRO A 380 11.37 -7.35 20.21
CA PRO A 380 10.75 -7.83 21.45
C PRO A 380 9.21 -7.82 21.34
N ALA A 381 8.56 -8.89 21.81
CA ALA A 381 7.11 -9.07 21.75
C ALA A 381 6.35 -7.93 22.46
N GLU A 382 6.90 -7.39 23.56
CA GLU A 382 6.31 -6.35 24.41
C GLU A 382 6.22 -4.98 23.68
N ARG A 383 7.05 -4.76 22.65
CA ARG A 383 7.14 -3.51 21.90
C ARG A 383 6.76 -3.62 20.43
N THR A 384 6.09 -4.70 20.06
CA THR A 384 5.73 -5.00 18.66
C THR A 384 5.00 -3.82 18.00
N GLY A 385 4.04 -3.20 18.67
CA GLY A 385 3.27 -2.08 18.10
C GLY A 385 4.13 -0.88 17.72
N VAL A 386 5.04 -0.45 18.61
CA VAL A 386 5.94 0.69 18.37
C VAL A 386 6.89 0.38 17.19
N TYR A 387 7.47 -0.81 17.17
CA TYR A 387 8.41 -1.20 16.10
C TYR A 387 7.69 -1.41 14.75
N LEU A 388 6.45 -1.87 14.73
CA LEU A 388 5.63 -1.91 13.50
C LEU A 388 5.36 -0.49 12.99
N GLY A 389 5.06 0.46 13.88
CA GLY A 389 4.92 1.87 13.52
C GLY A 389 6.20 2.46 12.92
N ILE A 390 7.37 2.19 13.53
CA ILE A 390 8.67 2.61 12.97
C ILE A 390 8.93 1.94 11.62
N PHE A 391 8.56 0.66 11.47
CA PHE A 391 8.70 -0.04 10.18
C PHE A 391 7.82 0.58 9.09
N ASN A 392 6.61 1.02 9.43
CA ASN A 392 5.77 1.78 8.50
C ASN A 392 6.43 3.11 8.08
N MET A 393 7.12 3.80 8.99
CA MET A 393 7.94 4.97 8.62
C MET A 393 9.07 4.62 7.66
N MET A 394 9.67 3.42 7.78
CA MET A 394 10.68 2.91 6.84
C MET A 394 10.11 2.58 5.45
N ILE A 395 8.79 2.51 5.29
CA ILE A 395 8.10 2.42 3.99
C ILE A 395 7.91 3.81 3.41
N VAL A 396 7.39 4.72 4.21
CA VAL A 396 6.94 6.05 3.76
C VAL A 396 8.11 7.01 3.52
N ILE A 397 9.10 7.05 4.41
CA ILE A 397 10.25 7.97 4.28
C ILE A 397 11.00 7.79 2.97
N PRO A 398 11.32 6.56 2.49
CA PRO A 398 11.92 6.37 1.17
C PRO A 398 11.09 6.94 0.02
N MET A 399 9.76 6.82 0.07
CA MET A 399 8.87 7.36 -0.96
C MET A 399 8.92 8.90 -0.98
N LEU A 400 8.96 9.53 0.20
CA LEU A 400 9.11 10.98 0.33
C LEU A 400 10.48 11.45 -0.17
N LEU A 401 11.55 10.76 0.23
CA LEU A 401 12.91 11.06 -0.24
C LEU A 401 13.02 10.89 -1.75
N PHE A 402 12.46 9.81 -2.30
CA PHE A 402 12.40 9.59 -3.75
C PHE A 402 11.72 10.76 -4.46
N ALA A 403 10.57 11.20 -3.95
CA ALA A 403 9.84 12.32 -4.54
C ALA A 403 10.66 13.61 -4.55
N VAL A 404 11.34 13.96 -3.44
CA VAL A 404 12.19 15.16 -3.36
C VAL A 404 13.44 15.04 -4.22
N VAL A 405 14.07 13.86 -4.26
CA VAL A 405 15.30 13.64 -5.03
C VAL A 405 15.04 13.66 -6.53
N MET A 406 13.98 13.01 -6.99
CA MET A 406 13.72 12.82 -8.42
C MET A 406 13.03 14.00 -9.06
N SER A 407 12.14 14.68 -8.34
CA SER A 407 11.33 15.76 -8.91
C SER A 407 12.06 17.08 -9.03
N GLU A 408 11.53 17.90 -9.94
CA GLU A 408 11.73 19.34 -9.98
C GLU A 408 10.36 20.00 -10.15
N LEU A 409 9.96 20.79 -9.18
CA LEU A 409 8.77 21.62 -9.23
C LEU A 409 9.19 23.08 -9.10
N ASP A 410 9.08 23.82 -10.19
CA ASP A 410 9.34 25.25 -10.25
C ASP A 410 8.01 26.02 -10.11
N LEU A 411 7.86 26.72 -8.99
CA LEU A 411 6.70 27.58 -8.71
C LEU A 411 6.99 29.06 -9.08
N GLY A 412 8.09 29.33 -9.76
CA GLY A 412 8.53 30.67 -10.14
C GLY A 412 9.27 31.43 -9.04
N PHE A 413 8.84 31.30 -7.77
CA PHE A 413 9.48 31.93 -6.60
C PHE A 413 10.26 30.93 -5.73
N VAL A 414 9.97 29.62 -5.83
CA VAL A 414 10.68 28.54 -5.13
C VAL A 414 10.75 27.30 -6.01
N ARG A 415 11.93 26.67 -6.05
CA ARG A 415 12.13 25.35 -6.64
C ARG A 415 12.13 24.30 -5.56
N PHE A 416 11.31 23.26 -5.72
CA PHE A 416 11.28 22.10 -4.86
C PHE A 416 11.86 20.88 -5.56
N GLY A 417 12.67 20.11 -4.83
CA GLY A 417 13.29 18.88 -5.32
C GLY A 417 14.68 19.10 -5.90
N LEU A 418 15.41 18.01 -6.08
CA LEU A 418 16.79 18.02 -6.57
C LEU A 418 16.88 17.85 -8.10
N GLY A 419 15.77 17.50 -8.77
CA GLY A 419 15.69 17.39 -10.21
C GLY A 419 16.57 16.28 -10.81
N VAL A 420 16.81 15.18 -10.09
CA VAL A 420 17.63 14.08 -10.62
C VAL A 420 17.03 13.49 -11.89
N TYR A 421 15.70 13.39 -11.97
CA TYR A 421 15.05 12.88 -13.16
C TYR A 421 15.27 13.76 -14.41
N PRO A 422 15.02 15.07 -14.40
CA PRO A 422 15.29 15.90 -15.56
C PRO A 422 16.79 16.12 -15.85
N HIS A 423 17.60 16.36 -14.83
CA HIS A 423 18.98 16.78 -15.04
C HIS A 423 19.97 15.63 -15.25
N LEU A 424 19.82 14.53 -14.51
CA LEU A 424 20.73 13.38 -14.59
C LEU A 424 20.19 12.29 -15.52
N LEU A 425 18.88 11.99 -15.45
CA LEU A 425 18.27 10.94 -16.26
C LEU A 425 17.71 11.46 -17.60
N GLY A 426 17.72 12.78 -17.84
CA GLY A 426 17.33 13.40 -19.10
C GLY A 426 15.86 13.25 -19.46
N ASN A 427 14.98 13.25 -18.48
CA ASN A 427 13.54 12.99 -18.64
C ASN A 427 13.26 11.66 -19.36
N ASP A 428 14.06 10.63 -19.10
CA ASP A 428 13.91 9.32 -19.71
C ASP A 428 13.35 8.30 -18.73
N PRO A 429 12.07 7.88 -18.87
CA PRO A 429 11.46 6.89 -18.01
C PRO A 429 12.10 5.50 -18.13
N GLY A 430 12.72 5.16 -19.26
CA GLY A 430 13.46 3.90 -19.39
C GLY A 430 14.70 3.88 -18.50
N ARG A 431 15.48 4.98 -18.48
CA ARG A 431 16.61 5.14 -17.54
C ARG A 431 16.12 5.14 -16.08
N MET A 432 14.96 5.75 -15.80
CA MET A 432 14.37 5.71 -14.46
C MET A 432 14.05 4.29 -14.04
N LEU A 433 13.41 3.47 -14.89
CA LEU A 433 13.12 2.06 -14.59
C LEU A 433 14.40 1.25 -14.40
N SER A 434 15.45 1.54 -15.17
CA SER A 434 16.77 0.92 -14.97
C SER A 434 17.38 1.27 -13.61
N CYS A 435 17.27 2.53 -13.17
CA CYS A 435 17.67 2.93 -11.82
C CYS A 435 16.83 2.20 -10.75
N CYS A 436 15.52 2.07 -10.95
CA CYS A 436 14.65 1.30 -10.05
C CYS A 436 15.08 -0.17 -9.96
N GLY A 437 15.45 -0.79 -11.08
CA GLY A 437 15.99 -2.15 -11.13
C GLY A 437 17.27 -2.30 -10.32
N VAL A 438 18.20 -1.36 -10.45
CA VAL A 438 19.45 -1.33 -9.66
C VAL A 438 19.14 -1.16 -8.18
N LEU A 439 18.27 -0.21 -7.80
CA LEU A 439 17.85 -0.01 -6.42
C LEU A 439 17.21 -1.28 -5.82
N MET A 440 16.39 -2.00 -6.59
CA MET A 440 15.78 -3.25 -6.16
C MET A 440 16.82 -4.35 -5.90
N ILE A 441 17.88 -4.44 -6.73
CA ILE A 441 18.99 -5.37 -6.52
C ILE A 441 19.82 -4.95 -5.29
N LEU A 442 20.04 -3.65 -5.07
CA LEU A 442 20.69 -3.15 -3.85
C LEU A 442 19.89 -3.48 -2.60
N ALA A 443 18.55 -3.43 -2.68
CA ALA A 443 17.68 -3.90 -1.60
C ALA A 443 17.89 -5.40 -1.32
N ALA A 444 17.98 -6.22 -2.37
CA ALA A 444 18.25 -7.65 -2.25
C ALA A 444 19.59 -7.94 -1.54
N LEU A 445 20.66 -7.21 -1.92
CA LEU A 445 21.95 -7.32 -1.26
C LEU A 445 21.88 -6.87 0.20
N SER A 446 21.14 -5.79 0.48
CA SER A 446 21.00 -5.25 1.83
C SER A 446 20.27 -6.21 2.77
N VAL A 447 19.26 -6.96 2.29
CA VAL A 447 18.55 -7.93 3.13
C VAL A 447 19.42 -9.12 3.52
N LEU A 448 20.38 -9.52 2.69
CA LEU A 448 21.33 -10.62 3.02
C LEU A 448 22.24 -10.27 4.21
N TRP A 449 22.43 -8.96 4.50
CA TRP A 449 23.16 -8.52 5.69
C TRP A 449 22.30 -8.56 6.97
N VAL A 450 20.99 -8.75 6.83
CA VAL A 450 20.09 -8.92 7.98
C VAL A 450 20.31 -10.31 8.56
N ARG A 451 21.24 -10.42 9.51
CA ARG A 451 21.39 -11.65 10.29
C ARG A 451 20.18 -11.74 11.24
N GLU A 452 19.38 -12.77 11.11
CA GLU A 452 18.32 -13.08 12.05
C GLU A 452 18.97 -13.28 13.42
N GLY A 453 18.65 -12.43 14.39
CA GLY A 453 19.18 -12.54 15.76
C GLY A 453 18.75 -13.86 16.35
N GLY A 454 19.73 -14.74 16.54
CA GLY A 454 19.87 -15.88 17.42
C GLY A 454 18.65 -16.56 18.06
N ALA A 455 17.57 -16.84 17.34
CA ALA A 455 16.64 -17.89 17.78
C ALA A 455 17.33 -19.28 17.76
N SER A 456 18.33 -19.49 16.91
CA SER A 456 19.16 -20.69 16.92
C SER A 456 20.11 -20.79 18.13
N ALA A 457 20.49 -19.67 18.75
CA ALA A 457 21.37 -19.70 19.93
C ALA A 457 20.62 -20.08 21.21
N VAL A 458 19.32 -19.83 21.29
CA VAL A 458 18.51 -20.19 22.47
C VAL A 458 18.11 -21.68 22.42
N MET A 459 17.91 -22.29 21.24
CA MET A 459 17.67 -23.74 21.15
C MET A 459 18.92 -24.57 21.35
N ALA A 460 20.11 -24.02 21.10
CA ALA A 460 21.39 -24.73 21.37
C ALA A 460 21.85 -24.62 22.82
N ALA A 461 21.22 -23.80 23.67
CA ALA A 461 21.56 -23.62 25.07
C ALA A 461 20.61 -24.31 26.06
N GLN A 462 19.66 -25.14 25.60
CA GLN A 462 18.92 -26.04 26.49
C GLN A 462 19.71 -27.31 26.68
N PRO A 463 20.23 -27.61 27.87
CA PRO A 463 20.88 -28.90 28.17
C PRO A 463 19.84 -30.02 28.09
N ALA A 464 20.27 -31.15 27.52
CA ALA A 464 19.52 -32.38 27.34
C ALA A 464 19.05 -32.99 28.68
#